data_c73bdccaead7adbbb90cbaf6701159df
#
_entry.id   c73bdccaead7adbbb90cbaf6701159df
#
_cell.length_a   1.000
_cell.length_b   1.000
_cell.length_c   1.000
_cell.angle_alpha   90.00
_cell.angle_beta   90.00
_cell.angle_gamma   90.00
#
_symmetry.space_group_name_H-M   'P 1'
#
loop_
_entity.id
_entity.type
_entity.pdbx_description
1 polymer ?
#
loop_
_entity_poly.entity_id
_entity_poly.type
_entity_poly.pdbx_seq_one_letter_code
_entity_poly.pdbx_strand_id
1 'polypeptide(L)'
;MINRNGKAKQHRRGACVGPLACHVNGFAAFLLREGYAAKTVKEKYGLTIDLSRWMESCKVPLASLDEEKLRQFQINRQRRCKLRHGDMWTARQILRYLRDLGCIPMLRKKTDRTALGHLTGDFEGYLTSERGLSRSTIVGYLRVVRRFLIDRFGGKAPRAAALCPRDIHRFVIGHH
;
A
#
# COMPACT_ATOMS: atom_id res chain seq x y z
N MET A 1 -41.61 20.08 22.56
CA MET A 1 -40.30 19.65 23.15
C MET A 1 -39.86 18.38 22.43
N ILE A 2 -38.89 18.44 21.51
CA ILE A 2 -38.50 17.34 20.63
C ILE A 2 -37.14 16.87 21.09
N ASN A 3 -37.07 15.63 21.56
CA ASN A 3 -35.89 15.00 22.08
C ASN A 3 -35.09 14.40 20.88
N ARG A 4 -34.02 15.06 20.48
CA ARG A 4 -33.13 14.58 19.41
C ARG A 4 -32.02 13.70 19.99
N ASN A 5 -32.31 12.42 20.18
CA ASN A 5 -31.31 11.43 20.48
C ASN A 5 -30.64 11.01 19.17
N GLY A 6 -29.51 11.63 18.87
CA GLY A 6 -28.55 11.15 17.86
C GLY A 6 -27.93 9.83 18.30
N LYS A 7 -28.64 8.72 18.14
CA LYS A 7 -28.05 7.39 18.30
C LYS A 7 -27.01 7.17 17.19
N ALA A 8 -25.74 7.40 17.53
CA ALA A 8 -24.65 6.83 16.77
C ALA A 8 -24.91 5.33 16.62
N LYS A 9 -25.06 4.84 15.39
CA LYS A 9 -25.18 3.42 15.10
C LYS A 9 -23.97 2.70 15.70
N GLN A 10 -24.14 2.15 16.89
CA GLN A 10 -23.22 1.15 17.42
C GLN A 10 -23.20 0.01 16.40
N HIS A 11 -22.12 -0.11 15.65
CA HIS A 11 -21.85 -1.29 14.84
C HIS A 11 -21.84 -2.48 15.81
N ARG A 12 -22.91 -3.28 15.79
CA ARG A 12 -22.97 -4.56 16.47
C ARG A 12 -21.72 -5.33 16.08
N ARG A 13 -20.88 -5.63 17.08
CA ARG A 13 -19.72 -6.51 16.97
C ARG A 13 -20.21 -7.94 16.72
N GLY A 14 -20.76 -8.20 15.52
CA GLY A 14 -20.99 -9.55 15.06
C GLY A 14 -19.66 -10.25 14.85
N ALA A 15 -19.61 -11.55 15.07
CA ALA A 15 -18.46 -12.37 14.75
C ALA A 15 -17.92 -12.00 13.37
N CYS A 16 -16.58 -11.93 13.22
CA CYS A 16 -15.98 -11.70 11.93
C CYS A 16 -16.32 -12.91 11.03
N VAL A 17 -17.03 -12.66 9.94
CA VAL A 17 -17.42 -13.66 8.96
C VAL A 17 -16.61 -13.41 7.69
N GLY A 18 -16.30 -14.48 6.97
CA GLY A 18 -15.61 -14.41 5.69
C GLY A 18 -14.14 -14.81 5.72
N PRO A 19 -13.46 -14.75 4.58
CA PRO A 19 -12.13 -15.31 4.38
C PRO A 19 -11.03 -14.74 5.27
N LEU A 20 -11.21 -13.53 5.84
CA LEU A 20 -10.23 -12.91 6.74
C LEU A 20 -10.52 -13.18 8.22
N ALA A 21 -11.58 -13.91 8.58
CA ALA A 21 -12.02 -14.04 9.96
C ALA A 21 -10.91 -14.55 10.91
N CYS A 22 -10.13 -15.53 10.50
CA CYS A 22 -9.01 -16.08 11.27
C CYS A 22 -7.80 -15.14 11.36
N HIS A 23 -7.69 -14.14 10.47
CA HIS A 23 -6.54 -13.24 10.40
C HIS A 23 -6.75 -11.90 11.10
N VAL A 24 -7.99 -11.49 11.38
CA VAL A 24 -8.33 -10.16 11.91
C VAL A 24 -7.65 -9.87 13.24
N ASN A 25 -7.69 -10.83 14.17
CA ASN A 25 -7.06 -10.68 15.49
C ASN A 25 -5.53 -10.65 15.39
N GLY A 26 -4.94 -11.52 14.56
CA GLY A 26 -3.50 -11.53 14.28
C GLY A 26 -3.03 -10.21 13.67
N PHE A 27 -3.80 -9.64 12.73
CA PHE A 27 -3.50 -8.34 12.15
C PHE A 27 -3.58 -7.21 13.18
N ALA A 28 -4.57 -7.22 14.08
CA ALA A 28 -4.64 -6.25 15.17
C ALA A 28 -3.43 -6.33 16.10
N ALA A 29 -3.03 -7.54 16.48
CA ALA A 29 -1.82 -7.77 17.30
C ALA A 29 -0.54 -7.32 16.56
N PHE A 30 -0.45 -7.57 15.26
CA PHE A 30 0.63 -7.05 14.40
C PHE A 30 0.70 -5.53 14.47
N LEU A 31 -0.42 -4.81 14.29
CA LEU A 31 -0.45 -3.35 14.35
C LEU A 31 -0.03 -2.79 15.71
N LEU A 32 -0.41 -3.44 16.81
CA LEU A 32 0.04 -3.04 18.15
C LEU A 32 1.56 -3.18 18.30
N ARG A 33 2.16 -4.26 17.79
CA ARG A 33 3.62 -4.43 17.77
C ARG A 33 4.35 -3.42 16.93
N GLU A 34 3.72 -2.97 15.81
CA GLU A 34 4.23 -1.87 14.97
C GLU A 34 4.07 -0.48 15.63
N GLY A 35 3.58 -0.40 16.87
CA GLY A 35 3.46 0.85 17.62
C GLY A 35 2.21 1.68 17.32
N TYR A 36 1.21 1.14 16.66
CA TYR A 36 -0.04 1.87 16.43
C TYR A 36 -0.86 2.02 17.71
N ALA A 37 -1.37 3.24 17.98
CA ALA A 37 -2.25 3.51 19.09
C ALA A 37 -3.52 2.63 19.03
N ALA A 38 -4.03 2.19 20.19
CA ALA A 38 -5.19 1.31 20.30
C ALA A 38 -6.43 1.84 19.55
N LYS A 39 -6.65 3.16 19.56
CA LYS A 39 -7.73 3.80 18.81
C LYS A 39 -7.58 3.55 17.31
N THR A 40 -6.39 3.74 16.77
CA THR A 40 -6.07 3.50 15.35
C THR A 40 -6.23 2.02 14.99
N VAL A 41 -5.77 1.11 15.86
CA VAL A 41 -5.94 -0.34 15.67
C VAL A 41 -7.42 -0.70 15.59
N LYS A 42 -8.27 -0.13 16.46
CA LYS A 42 -9.72 -0.36 16.44
C LYS A 42 -10.37 0.08 15.13
N GLU A 43 -9.94 1.21 14.56
CA GLU A 43 -10.44 1.70 13.27
C GLU A 43 -10.02 0.77 12.12
N LYS A 44 -8.74 0.37 12.10
CA LYS A 44 -8.18 -0.56 11.11
C LYS A 44 -8.81 -1.95 11.23
N TYR A 45 -9.06 -2.42 12.44
CA TYR A 45 -9.80 -3.66 12.72
C TYR A 45 -11.20 -3.63 12.09
N GLY A 46 -11.93 -2.53 12.27
CA GLY A 46 -13.24 -2.34 11.64
C GLY A 46 -13.20 -2.44 10.11
N LEU A 47 -12.20 -1.81 9.49
CA LEU A 47 -12.02 -1.90 8.03
C LEU A 47 -11.71 -3.33 7.57
N THR A 48 -10.93 -4.09 8.35
CA THR A 48 -10.60 -5.49 8.03
C THR A 48 -11.86 -6.37 8.06
N ILE A 49 -12.75 -6.14 9.04
CA ILE A 49 -14.04 -6.83 9.10
C ILE A 49 -14.91 -6.48 7.89
N ASP A 50 -14.98 -5.20 7.52
CA ASP A 50 -15.75 -4.76 6.36
C ASP A 50 -15.22 -5.39 5.06
N LEU A 51 -13.90 -5.49 4.91
CA LEU A 51 -13.26 -6.16 3.78
C LEU A 51 -13.60 -7.65 3.77
N SER A 52 -13.53 -8.34 4.91
CA SER A 52 -13.86 -9.76 5.04
C SER A 52 -15.30 -10.06 4.62
N ARG A 53 -16.24 -9.24 5.09
CA ARG A 53 -17.66 -9.35 4.72
C ARG A 53 -17.91 -9.10 3.24
N TRP A 54 -17.22 -8.11 2.67
CA TRP A 54 -17.31 -7.85 1.24
C TRP A 54 -16.77 -9.03 0.43
N MET A 55 -15.61 -9.59 0.82
CA MET A 55 -15.05 -10.78 0.18
C MET A 55 -16.03 -11.94 0.22
N GLU A 56 -16.68 -12.19 1.37
CA GLU A 56 -17.71 -13.22 1.52
C GLU A 56 -18.88 -12.97 0.58
N SER A 57 -19.41 -11.75 0.54
CA SER A 57 -20.55 -11.38 -0.31
C SER A 57 -20.24 -11.50 -1.82
N CYS A 58 -18.99 -11.26 -2.20
CA CYS A 58 -18.53 -11.38 -3.59
C CYS A 58 -17.91 -12.73 -3.92
N LYS A 59 -17.91 -13.68 -2.96
CA LYS A 59 -17.28 -15.01 -3.09
C LYS A 59 -15.80 -14.94 -3.51
N VAL A 60 -15.07 -13.94 -2.99
CA VAL A 60 -13.65 -13.75 -3.25
C VAL A 60 -12.85 -14.62 -2.27
N PRO A 61 -12.14 -15.67 -2.72
CA PRO A 61 -11.31 -16.47 -1.85
C PRO A 61 -10.07 -15.70 -1.39
N LEU A 62 -9.52 -16.06 -0.22
CA LEU A 62 -8.35 -15.40 0.36
C LEU A 62 -7.16 -15.38 -0.62
N ALA A 63 -6.88 -16.50 -1.27
CA ALA A 63 -5.74 -16.64 -2.18
C ALA A 63 -5.78 -15.71 -3.40
N SER A 64 -6.97 -15.20 -3.78
CA SER A 64 -7.12 -14.25 -4.90
C SER A 64 -7.22 -12.80 -4.48
N LEU A 65 -6.99 -12.49 -3.19
CA LEU A 65 -6.97 -11.12 -2.71
C LEU A 65 -5.71 -10.40 -3.21
N ASP A 66 -5.90 -9.36 -4.02
CA ASP A 66 -4.85 -8.53 -4.62
C ASP A 66 -5.22 -7.04 -4.59
N GLU A 67 -4.38 -6.20 -5.18
CA GLU A 67 -4.61 -4.75 -5.26
C GLU A 67 -5.85 -4.40 -6.07
N GLU A 68 -6.21 -5.20 -7.08
CA GLU A 68 -7.39 -4.97 -7.89
C GLU A 68 -8.67 -5.24 -7.09
N LYS A 69 -8.68 -6.33 -6.32
CA LYS A 69 -9.79 -6.64 -5.40
C LYS A 69 -9.95 -5.57 -4.32
N LEU A 70 -8.84 -5.02 -3.81
CA LEU A 70 -8.89 -3.89 -2.89
C LEU A 70 -9.50 -2.64 -3.52
N ARG A 71 -9.20 -2.36 -4.81
CA ARG A 71 -9.83 -1.25 -5.53
C ARG A 71 -11.35 -1.46 -5.67
N GLN A 72 -11.77 -2.66 -6.05
CA GLN A 72 -13.19 -3.03 -6.16
C GLN A 72 -13.91 -2.89 -4.81
N PHE A 73 -13.29 -3.34 -3.72
CA PHE A 73 -13.79 -3.14 -2.36
C PHE A 73 -13.97 -1.66 -2.04
N GLN A 74 -12.99 -0.81 -2.36
CA GLN A 74 -13.10 0.63 -2.11
C GLN A 74 -14.22 1.28 -2.89
N ILE A 75 -14.37 0.97 -4.18
CA ILE A 75 -15.47 1.49 -5.02
C ILE A 75 -16.82 1.08 -4.41
N ASN A 76 -16.95 -0.18 -3.99
CA ASN A 76 -18.17 -0.67 -3.34
C ASN A 76 -18.43 0.08 -2.01
N ARG A 77 -17.39 0.27 -1.19
CA ARG A 77 -17.49 0.96 0.09
C ARG A 77 -17.83 2.44 -0.08
N GLN A 78 -17.28 3.12 -1.09
CA GLN A 78 -17.53 4.52 -1.38
C GLN A 78 -19.02 4.82 -1.66
N ARG A 79 -19.73 3.85 -2.22
CA ARG A 79 -21.19 3.95 -2.46
C ARG A 79 -22.00 3.90 -1.17
N ARG A 80 -21.46 3.38 -0.08
CA ARG A 80 -22.14 3.15 1.21
C ARG A 80 -21.73 4.10 2.30
N CYS A 81 -20.51 4.59 2.28
CA CYS A 81 -19.96 5.49 3.30
C CYS A 81 -18.84 6.37 2.76
N LYS A 82 -18.63 7.51 3.41
CA LYS A 82 -17.48 8.38 3.10
C LYS A 82 -16.17 7.63 3.42
N LEU A 83 -15.29 7.53 2.43
CA LEU A 83 -13.95 6.95 2.62
C LEU A 83 -13.13 7.85 3.54
N ARG A 84 -12.35 7.23 4.42
CA ARG A 84 -11.37 7.93 5.24
C ARG A 84 -10.03 7.94 4.52
N HIS A 85 -9.26 8.99 4.73
CA HIS A 85 -7.95 9.18 4.08
C HIS A 85 -6.96 8.00 4.26
N GLY A 86 -7.11 7.18 5.27
CA GLY A 86 -6.22 6.03 5.54
C GLY A 86 -6.74 4.66 5.09
N ASP A 87 -7.96 4.57 4.53
CA ASP A 87 -8.61 3.28 4.25
C ASP A 87 -7.81 2.43 3.25
N MET A 88 -7.32 3.03 2.14
CA MET A 88 -6.48 2.31 1.17
C MET A 88 -5.12 1.90 1.75
N TRP A 89 -4.52 2.75 2.56
CA TRP A 89 -3.28 2.42 3.24
C TRP A 89 -3.46 1.19 4.14
N THR A 90 -4.54 1.19 4.93
CA THR A 90 -4.88 0.05 5.81
C THR A 90 -5.12 -1.23 5.00
N ALA A 91 -5.86 -1.15 3.90
CA ALA A 91 -6.11 -2.30 3.04
C ALA A 91 -4.79 -2.88 2.45
N ARG A 92 -3.85 -2.02 2.06
CA ARG A 92 -2.51 -2.46 1.62
C ARG A 92 -1.68 -3.06 2.75
N GLN A 93 -1.81 -2.57 3.99
CA GLN A 93 -1.16 -3.18 5.15
C GLN A 93 -1.69 -4.60 5.41
N ILE A 94 -3.00 -4.84 5.24
CA ILE A 94 -3.58 -6.18 5.33
C ILE A 94 -2.98 -7.09 4.27
N LEU A 95 -2.89 -6.66 2.99
CA LEU A 95 -2.26 -7.45 1.94
C LEU A 95 -0.81 -7.80 2.28
N ARG A 96 -0.03 -6.83 2.78
CA ARG A 96 1.35 -7.08 3.18
C ARG A 96 1.41 -8.12 4.29
N TYR A 97 0.63 -7.94 5.35
CA TYR A 97 0.55 -8.87 6.47
C TYR A 97 0.21 -10.30 6.02
N LEU A 98 -0.77 -10.47 5.12
CA LEU A 98 -1.18 -11.77 4.60
C LEU A 98 -0.09 -12.40 3.70
N ARG A 99 0.68 -11.59 2.96
CA ARG A 99 1.84 -12.05 2.18
C ARG A 99 2.97 -12.51 3.10
N ASP A 100 3.25 -11.77 4.14
CA ASP A 100 4.28 -12.10 5.13
C ASP A 100 3.95 -13.42 5.86
N LEU A 101 2.64 -13.74 6.03
CA LEU A 101 2.15 -15.02 6.54
C LEU A 101 2.11 -16.15 5.49
N GLY A 102 2.39 -15.87 4.22
CA GLY A 102 2.26 -16.85 3.14
C GLY A 102 0.82 -17.22 2.76
N CYS A 103 -0.20 -16.50 3.29
CA CYS A 103 -1.62 -16.78 3.01
C CYS A 103 -2.05 -16.38 1.61
N ILE A 104 -1.36 -15.43 0.99
CA ILE A 104 -1.58 -14.96 -0.38
C ILE A 104 -0.26 -14.92 -1.14
N PRO A 105 -0.28 -15.06 -2.47
CA PRO A 105 0.94 -15.05 -3.26
C PRO A 105 1.72 -13.74 -3.05
N MET A 106 3.04 -13.87 -2.90
CA MET A 106 3.93 -12.72 -2.95
C MET A 106 3.78 -12.04 -4.31
N LEU A 107 3.62 -10.72 -4.32
CA LEU A 107 3.77 -9.96 -5.56
C LEU A 107 5.14 -10.29 -6.15
N ARG A 108 5.16 -11.06 -7.25
CA ARG A 108 6.34 -11.07 -8.09
C ARG A 108 6.54 -9.63 -8.55
N LYS A 109 7.55 -8.94 -8.01
CA LYS A 109 8.01 -7.69 -8.61
C LYS A 109 8.19 -8.03 -10.09
N LYS A 110 7.40 -7.43 -10.99
CA LYS A 110 7.72 -7.45 -12.41
C LYS A 110 9.11 -6.84 -12.48
N THR A 111 10.12 -7.67 -12.61
CA THR A 111 11.49 -7.21 -12.80
C THR A 111 11.46 -6.45 -14.12
N ASP A 112 11.57 -5.15 -14.03
CA ASP A 112 11.67 -4.29 -15.21
C ASP A 112 13.01 -4.65 -15.87
N ARG A 113 12.95 -5.50 -16.90
CA ARG A 113 14.14 -6.00 -17.61
C ARG A 113 14.73 -4.97 -18.56
N THR A 114 14.22 -3.74 -18.55
CA THR A 114 14.81 -2.65 -19.31
C THR A 114 16.10 -2.19 -18.64
N ALA A 115 17.00 -1.56 -19.40
CA ALA A 115 18.21 -0.96 -18.85
C ALA A 115 17.90 0.05 -17.73
N LEU A 116 16.76 0.77 -17.84
CA LEU A 116 16.26 1.64 -16.80
C LEU A 116 15.85 0.85 -15.54
N GLY A 117 15.18 -0.29 -15.72
CA GLY A 117 14.78 -1.18 -14.64
C GLY A 117 15.97 -1.76 -13.88
N HIS A 118 17.00 -2.19 -14.59
CA HIS A 118 18.26 -2.67 -13.99
C HIS A 118 18.93 -1.57 -13.17
N LEU A 119 19.18 -0.40 -13.76
CA LEU A 119 19.85 0.71 -13.07
C LEU A 119 19.08 1.18 -11.82
N THR A 120 17.75 1.26 -11.91
CA THR A 120 16.92 1.63 -10.75
C THR A 120 16.85 0.53 -9.70
N GLY A 121 16.97 -0.74 -10.10
CA GLY A 121 17.05 -1.89 -9.19
C GLY A 121 18.35 -1.91 -8.40
N ASP A 122 19.47 -1.68 -9.07
CA ASP A 122 20.81 -1.58 -8.44
C ASP A 122 20.83 -0.41 -7.45
N PHE A 123 20.24 0.72 -7.82
CA PHE A 123 20.11 1.86 -6.92
C PHE A 123 19.17 1.58 -5.72
N GLU A 124 18.06 0.84 -5.90
CA GLU A 124 17.21 0.36 -4.80
C GLU A 124 18.02 -0.53 -3.84
N GLY A 125 18.82 -1.44 -4.38
CA GLY A 125 19.73 -2.29 -3.60
C GLY A 125 20.71 -1.48 -2.78
N TYR A 126 21.39 -0.52 -3.38
CA TYR A 126 22.33 0.39 -2.69
C TYR A 126 21.64 1.17 -1.55
N LEU A 127 20.48 1.76 -1.81
CA LEU A 127 19.74 2.51 -0.79
C LEU A 127 19.28 1.63 0.39
N THR A 128 19.04 0.35 0.12
CA THR A 128 18.58 -0.62 1.13
C THR A 128 19.76 -1.13 1.96
N SER A 129 20.83 -1.62 1.30
CA SER A 129 21.94 -2.31 1.97
C SER A 129 22.98 -1.34 2.54
N GLU A 130 23.36 -0.32 1.76
CA GLU A 130 24.45 0.59 2.16
C GLU A 130 23.96 1.79 2.95
N ARG A 131 22.74 2.29 2.65
CA ARG A 131 22.20 3.48 3.30
C ARG A 131 21.15 3.17 4.36
N GLY A 132 20.68 1.95 4.47
CA GLY A 132 19.70 1.49 5.47
C GLY A 132 18.40 2.31 5.49
N LEU A 133 18.00 2.89 4.36
CA LEU A 133 16.84 3.79 4.29
C LEU A 133 15.53 3.02 4.41
N SER A 134 14.52 3.67 4.99
CA SER A 134 13.19 3.11 5.07
C SER A 134 12.59 2.88 3.67
N ARG A 135 11.75 1.85 3.51
CA ARG A 135 11.10 1.53 2.24
C ARG A 135 10.30 2.71 1.66
N SER A 136 9.64 3.50 2.50
CA SER A 136 8.90 4.69 2.07
C SER A 136 9.82 5.75 1.47
N THR A 137 10.96 5.98 2.08
CA THR A 137 12.00 6.88 1.60
C THR A 137 12.57 6.41 0.26
N ILE A 138 12.90 5.12 0.15
CA ILE A 138 13.42 4.51 -1.08
C ILE A 138 12.44 4.69 -2.25
N VAL A 139 11.15 4.43 -2.03
CA VAL A 139 10.10 4.64 -3.05
C VAL A 139 10.05 6.09 -3.53
N GLY A 140 10.22 7.05 -2.62
CA GLY A 140 10.31 8.46 -2.95
C GLY A 140 11.51 8.76 -3.86
N TYR A 141 12.71 8.32 -3.49
CA TYR A 141 13.91 8.49 -4.29
C TYR A 141 13.82 7.83 -5.66
N LEU A 142 13.35 6.59 -5.73
CA LEU A 142 13.22 5.87 -7.00
C LEU A 142 12.27 6.57 -7.96
N ARG A 143 11.21 7.22 -7.46
CA ARG A 143 10.29 8.00 -8.30
C ARG A 143 11.00 9.18 -8.96
N VAL A 144 11.77 9.93 -8.19
CA VAL A 144 12.51 11.10 -8.68
C VAL A 144 13.61 10.67 -9.66
N VAL A 145 14.40 9.66 -9.30
CA VAL A 145 15.49 9.14 -10.14
C VAL A 145 14.94 8.59 -11.47
N ARG A 146 13.85 7.82 -11.45
CA ARG A 146 13.23 7.35 -12.70
C ARG A 146 12.79 8.50 -13.60
N ARG A 147 12.16 9.51 -13.05
CA ARG A 147 11.74 10.69 -13.81
C ARG A 147 12.93 11.41 -14.41
N PHE A 148 13.99 11.63 -13.64
CA PHE A 148 15.24 12.22 -14.10
C PHE A 148 15.87 11.43 -15.26
N LEU A 149 15.98 10.11 -15.12
CA LEU A 149 16.58 9.27 -16.16
C LEU A 149 15.74 9.25 -17.44
N ILE A 150 14.41 9.25 -17.33
CA ILE A 150 13.51 9.32 -18.50
C ILE A 150 13.66 10.68 -19.19
N ASP A 151 13.67 11.77 -18.45
CA ASP A 151 13.85 13.14 -18.97
C ASP A 151 15.20 13.28 -19.68
N ARG A 152 16.27 12.80 -19.09
CA ARG A 152 17.64 12.92 -19.61
C ARG A 152 17.90 12.05 -20.83
N PHE A 153 17.38 10.82 -20.86
CA PHE A 153 17.72 9.82 -21.88
C PHE A 153 16.57 9.57 -22.89
N GLY A 154 15.40 10.20 -22.72
CA GLY A 154 14.28 10.13 -23.66
C GLY A 154 13.83 8.70 -23.98
N GLY A 155 13.87 7.78 -22.99
CA GLY A 155 13.51 6.38 -23.18
C GLY A 155 14.62 5.50 -23.79
N LYS A 156 15.78 6.05 -24.15
CA LYS A 156 16.97 5.27 -24.52
C LYS A 156 17.60 4.62 -23.28
N ALA A 157 18.43 3.61 -23.49
CA ALA A 157 19.14 2.94 -22.41
C ALA A 157 19.99 3.95 -21.60
N PRO A 158 19.70 4.18 -20.31
CA PRO A 158 20.46 5.11 -19.50
C PRO A 158 21.87 4.59 -19.25
N ARG A 159 22.87 5.47 -19.40
CA ARG A 159 24.28 5.19 -19.09
C ARG A 159 24.69 6.09 -17.93
N ALA A 160 24.93 5.52 -16.76
CA ALA A 160 25.33 6.29 -15.57
C ALA A 160 26.62 7.11 -15.82
N ALA A 161 27.59 6.56 -16.56
CA ALA A 161 28.83 7.24 -16.94
C ALA A 161 28.64 8.48 -17.85
N ALA A 162 27.48 8.64 -18.46
CA ALA A 162 27.15 9.80 -19.30
C ALA A 162 26.45 10.91 -18.53
N LEU A 163 26.23 10.75 -17.23
CA LEU A 163 25.62 11.75 -16.35
C LEU A 163 26.67 12.77 -15.90
N CYS A 164 26.32 14.05 -15.98
CA CYS A 164 27.13 15.12 -15.45
C CYS A 164 26.32 16.00 -14.47
N PRO A 165 26.98 16.76 -13.59
CA PRO A 165 26.30 17.62 -12.62
C PRO A 165 25.30 18.61 -13.26
N ARG A 166 25.59 19.07 -14.48
CA ARG A 166 24.71 19.97 -15.25
C ARG A 166 23.36 19.34 -15.57
N ASP A 167 23.30 18.01 -15.77
CA ASP A 167 22.04 17.31 -16.04
C ASP A 167 21.13 17.35 -14.82
N ILE A 168 21.70 17.13 -13.63
CA ILE A 168 20.96 17.21 -12.36
C ILE A 168 20.45 18.63 -12.13
N HIS A 169 21.31 19.63 -12.34
CA HIS A 169 20.94 21.04 -12.17
C HIS A 169 19.78 21.44 -13.10
N ARG A 170 19.84 21.06 -14.37
CA ARG A 170 18.77 21.31 -15.35
C ARG A 170 17.46 20.64 -14.94
N PHE A 171 17.51 19.40 -14.48
CA PHE A 171 16.33 18.67 -14.03
C PHE A 171 15.68 19.34 -12.82
N VAL A 172 16.46 19.75 -11.82
CA VAL A 172 15.94 20.39 -10.61
C VAL A 172 15.28 21.73 -10.94
N ILE A 173 15.91 22.56 -11.79
CA ILE A 173 15.35 23.88 -12.15
C ILE A 173 14.11 23.74 -13.04
N GLY A 174 14.07 22.76 -13.94
CA GLY A 174 12.95 22.58 -14.87
C GLY A 174 11.71 21.93 -14.23
N HIS A 175 11.77 21.51 -12.96
CA HIS A 175 10.70 20.80 -12.27
C HIS A 175 10.27 21.49 -10.95
N HIS A 176 10.63 22.77 -10.80
CA HIS A 176 10.12 23.62 -9.71
C HIS A 176 8.81 24.30 -10.08
#